data_6e59dcb41515f5692e0e1c5f1b0b3f68
#
_entry.id   6e59dcb41515f5692e0e1c5f1b0b3f68
#
_cell.length_a   1.000
_cell.length_b   1.000
_cell.length_c   1.000
_cell.angle_alpha   90.00
_cell.angle_beta   90.00
_cell.angle_gamma   90.00
#
_symmetry.space_group_name_H-M   'P 1'
#
loop_
_entity.id
_entity.type
_entity.pdbx_description
1 polymer ?
#
loop_
_entity_poly.entity_id
_entity_poly.type
_entity_poly.pdbx_seq_one_letter_code
_entity_poly.pdbx_strand_id
1 'polypeptide(L)'
;MSRNASKIAGPCLAIASAALGADFPEEQLLWPNGIENNPIVYEESNIMREEAFNPQAPSGSCRVYSHVAEPTFFIYRPTPEKNTGVSLVVLPGGGYRDIWLDKEGHDIGLYYQELGITSLVVKYRTNSQVEGKERMSLETYLPNAIADAAEGIRILRRQAKDLNIDPKKIGLGGFSAGGHLAIALCLADLGDDAQPAFSFLIYPWIQEGLDFEILKSRPFPPSFIVVGQPDKLTPVDGCLLFYGELCENKVPAELHVYGKGDHGFSLAHGTGHSTEKWPSTFIDWLRDMEMIESGPGKG
;
A
#
# COMPACT_ATOMS: atom_id res chain seq x y z
N MET A 1 23.98 32.32 -35.28
CA MET A 1 24.52 31.25 -34.43
C MET A 1 23.36 30.65 -33.65
N SER A 2 22.80 29.60 -34.20
CA SER A 2 21.63 28.88 -33.63
C SER A 2 22.13 27.80 -32.69
N ARG A 3 21.71 27.86 -31.42
CA ARG A 3 22.00 26.79 -30.44
C ARG A 3 20.81 25.84 -30.42
N ASN A 4 21.02 24.66 -31.00
CA ASN A 4 20.14 23.51 -30.88
C ASN A 4 20.14 23.04 -29.41
N ALA A 5 18.99 23.16 -28.74
CA ALA A 5 18.72 22.48 -27.48
C ALA A 5 18.23 21.05 -27.78
N SER A 6 19.10 20.09 -27.59
CA SER A 6 18.77 18.66 -27.62
C SER A 6 17.85 18.35 -26.44
N LYS A 7 16.61 17.98 -26.72
CA LYS A 7 15.67 17.41 -25.75
C LYS A 7 16.08 15.97 -25.46
N ILE A 8 16.63 15.73 -24.30
CA ILE A 8 16.81 14.38 -23.75
C ILE A 8 15.46 13.97 -23.15
N ALA A 9 14.65 13.25 -23.93
CA ALA A 9 13.51 12.53 -23.42
C ALA A 9 14.02 11.19 -22.86
N GLY A 10 13.97 11.03 -21.55
CA GLY A 10 14.15 9.73 -20.92
C GLY A 10 13.04 8.76 -21.36
N PRO A 11 13.27 7.45 -21.36
CA PRO A 11 12.27 6.49 -21.75
C PRO A 11 11.10 6.48 -20.78
N CYS A 12 10.00 7.11 -21.17
CA CYS A 12 8.70 6.85 -20.58
C CYS A 12 8.34 5.42 -21.02
N LEU A 13 8.38 4.44 -20.12
CA LEU A 13 7.87 3.10 -20.39
C LEU A 13 6.36 3.26 -20.61
N ALA A 14 5.95 3.34 -21.87
CA ALA A 14 4.57 3.15 -22.25
C ALA A 14 4.23 1.67 -22.06
N ILE A 15 3.64 1.32 -20.93
CA ILE A 15 3.00 0.01 -20.74
C ILE A 15 1.81 0.02 -21.69
N ALA A 16 1.91 -0.75 -22.76
CA ALA A 16 0.83 -0.90 -23.74
C ALA A 16 -0.39 -1.47 -23.01
N SER A 17 -1.46 -0.69 -22.97
CA SER A 17 -2.78 -1.10 -22.51
C SER A 17 -3.27 -2.27 -23.37
N ALA A 18 -3.13 -3.49 -22.88
CA ALA A 18 -3.92 -4.61 -23.36
C ALA A 18 -5.28 -4.52 -22.65
N ALA A 19 -6.24 -3.88 -23.29
CA ALA A 19 -7.64 -3.97 -22.89
C ALA A 19 -8.14 -5.37 -23.17
N LEU A 20 -8.14 -6.24 -22.13
CA LEU A 20 -8.93 -7.48 -21.99
C LEU A 20 -8.58 -8.05 -20.61
N GLY A 21 -9.52 -8.00 -19.67
CA GLY A 21 -9.51 -8.54 -18.31
C GLY A 21 -8.15 -9.00 -17.77
N ALA A 22 -7.52 -8.20 -16.92
CA ALA A 22 -6.29 -8.65 -16.27
C ALA A 22 -6.57 -9.96 -15.52
N ASP A 23 -5.75 -11.00 -15.75
CA ASP A 23 -5.81 -12.22 -14.97
C ASP A 23 -5.34 -11.88 -13.54
N PHE A 24 -6.29 -11.76 -12.62
CA PHE A 24 -5.96 -11.58 -11.22
C PHE A 24 -5.48 -12.90 -10.62
N PRO A 25 -4.51 -12.85 -9.67
CA PRO A 25 -4.15 -14.02 -8.90
C PRO A 25 -5.35 -14.61 -8.16
N GLU A 26 -5.26 -15.89 -7.82
CA GLU A 26 -6.26 -16.59 -7.01
C GLU A 26 -6.41 -15.90 -5.64
N GLU A 27 -7.66 -15.68 -5.23
CA GLU A 27 -8.01 -15.20 -3.92
C GLU A 27 -7.84 -16.28 -2.87
N GLN A 28 -7.07 -16.02 -1.82
CA GLN A 28 -6.74 -16.98 -0.77
C GLN A 28 -7.21 -16.47 0.59
N LEU A 29 -7.66 -17.39 1.46
CA LEU A 29 -8.02 -17.04 2.83
C LEU A 29 -6.78 -16.63 3.62
N LEU A 30 -6.84 -15.46 4.28
CA LEU A 30 -5.77 -14.97 5.17
C LEU A 30 -5.64 -15.89 6.40
N TRP A 31 -6.77 -16.40 6.89
CA TRP A 31 -6.87 -17.30 8.04
C TRP A 31 -7.55 -18.61 7.63
N PRO A 32 -6.83 -19.58 7.03
CA PRO A 32 -7.41 -20.79 6.48
C PRO A 32 -8.08 -21.69 7.53
N ASN A 33 -7.72 -21.55 8.80
CA ASN A 33 -8.32 -22.28 9.91
C ASN A 33 -9.43 -21.49 10.63
N GLY A 34 -9.87 -20.36 10.05
CA GLY A 34 -10.80 -19.44 10.66
C GLY A 34 -10.18 -18.51 11.69
N ILE A 35 -10.96 -17.58 12.21
CA ILE A 35 -10.58 -16.62 13.24
C ILE A 35 -11.35 -16.95 14.50
N GLU A 36 -10.64 -17.39 15.54
CA GLU A 36 -11.27 -17.68 16.82
C GLU A 36 -11.84 -16.38 17.43
N ASN A 37 -13.10 -16.44 17.88
CA ASN A 37 -13.81 -15.32 18.51
C ASN A 37 -13.80 -14.03 17.65
N ASN A 38 -13.96 -14.16 16.32
CA ASN A 38 -14.02 -13.00 15.43
C ASN A 38 -15.16 -12.06 15.85
N PRO A 39 -14.87 -10.81 16.28
CA PRO A 39 -15.92 -9.87 16.70
C PRO A 39 -16.60 -9.20 15.49
N ILE A 40 -16.04 -9.36 14.28
CA ILE A 40 -16.54 -8.75 13.05
C ILE A 40 -17.36 -9.79 12.33
N VAL A 41 -18.69 -9.64 12.42
CA VAL A 41 -19.66 -10.56 11.82
C VAL A 41 -20.72 -9.75 11.07
N TYR A 42 -21.03 -10.18 9.87
CA TYR A 42 -22.09 -9.62 9.03
C TYR A 42 -23.06 -10.72 8.60
N GLU A 43 -24.35 -10.39 8.49
CA GLU A 43 -25.36 -11.30 7.93
C GLU A 43 -25.11 -11.56 6.44
N GLU A 44 -24.70 -10.52 5.71
CA GLU A 44 -24.21 -10.60 4.35
C GLU A 44 -22.79 -10.05 4.31
N SER A 45 -21.85 -10.83 3.85
CA SER A 45 -20.43 -10.48 3.82
C SER A 45 -19.90 -10.34 2.39
N ASN A 46 -18.78 -9.65 2.24
CA ASN A 46 -18.11 -9.43 0.96
C ASN A 46 -19.02 -8.77 -0.09
N ILE A 47 -19.78 -7.76 0.32
CA ILE A 47 -20.64 -7.00 -0.58
C ILE A 47 -19.75 -6.19 -1.54
N MET A 48 -19.85 -6.52 -2.83
CA MET A 48 -19.09 -5.86 -3.89
C MET A 48 -19.95 -4.85 -4.63
N ARG A 49 -19.39 -3.70 -4.93
CA ARG A 49 -19.94 -2.73 -5.87
C ARG A 49 -18.89 -2.29 -6.87
N GLU A 50 -19.29 -1.89 -8.03
CA GLU A 50 -18.45 -1.27 -9.03
C GLU A 50 -18.53 0.24 -8.95
N GLU A 51 -17.40 0.90 -9.06
CA GLU A 51 -17.27 2.35 -9.13
C GLU A 51 -16.71 2.78 -10.49
N ALA A 52 -16.81 4.06 -10.81
CA ALA A 52 -16.18 4.60 -12.00
C ALA A 52 -14.66 4.42 -11.92
N PHE A 53 -14.05 3.91 -12.98
CA PHE A 53 -12.62 3.67 -13.06
C PHE A 53 -11.94 4.45 -14.18
N ASN A 54 -10.63 4.64 -14.03
CA ASN A 54 -9.79 5.20 -15.07
C ASN A 54 -9.54 4.12 -16.14
N PRO A 55 -9.89 4.33 -17.42
CA PRO A 55 -9.62 3.37 -18.50
C PRO A 55 -8.15 3.00 -18.67
N GLN A 56 -7.23 3.79 -18.12
CA GLN A 56 -5.79 3.52 -18.15
C GLN A 56 -5.31 2.74 -16.90
N ALA A 57 -6.22 2.40 -15.97
CA ALA A 57 -5.91 1.59 -14.81
C ALA A 57 -5.54 0.16 -15.23
N PRO A 58 -4.46 -0.42 -14.68
CA PRO A 58 -4.01 -1.77 -15.05
C PRO A 58 -5.07 -2.86 -14.90
N SER A 59 -5.92 -2.77 -13.88
CA SER A 59 -7.01 -3.74 -13.61
C SER A 59 -8.16 -3.65 -14.62
N GLY A 60 -8.37 -2.50 -15.25
CA GLY A 60 -9.51 -2.26 -16.13
C GLY A 60 -10.87 -2.28 -15.42
N SER A 61 -10.90 -2.15 -14.09
CA SER A 61 -12.11 -2.17 -13.24
C SER A 61 -11.92 -1.35 -11.97
N CYS A 62 -12.98 -1.14 -11.20
CA CYS A 62 -12.91 -0.52 -9.87
C CYS A 62 -13.93 -1.18 -8.94
N ARG A 63 -13.61 -2.39 -8.48
CA ARG A 63 -14.40 -3.11 -7.49
C ARG A 63 -14.05 -2.65 -6.09
N VAL A 64 -15.08 -2.38 -5.33
CA VAL A 64 -15.00 -1.96 -3.93
C VAL A 64 -15.78 -2.93 -3.08
N TYR A 65 -15.16 -3.44 -2.02
CA TYR A 65 -15.75 -4.42 -1.13
C TYR A 65 -16.07 -3.79 0.23
N SER A 66 -17.21 -4.14 0.78
CA SER A 66 -17.60 -3.82 2.16
C SER A 66 -18.03 -5.08 2.90
N HIS A 67 -18.27 -4.99 4.20
CA HIS A 67 -18.71 -6.11 5.04
C HIS A 67 -17.77 -7.31 4.97
N VAL A 68 -16.46 -7.05 4.94
CA VAL A 68 -15.44 -8.11 4.95
C VAL A 68 -15.29 -8.64 6.36
N ALA A 69 -15.77 -9.86 6.63
CA ALA A 69 -15.63 -10.58 7.89
C ALA A 69 -14.55 -11.66 7.81
N GLU A 70 -14.35 -12.21 6.61
CA GLU A 70 -13.32 -13.20 6.30
C GLU A 70 -12.28 -12.55 5.39
N PRO A 71 -11.12 -12.14 5.95
CA PRO A 71 -10.09 -11.47 5.17
C PRO A 71 -9.39 -12.46 4.24
N THR A 72 -9.02 -11.94 3.07
CA THR A 72 -8.35 -12.69 2.01
C THR A 72 -7.14 -11.93 1.48
N PHE A 73 -6.34 -12.55 0.63
CA PHE A 73 -5.22 -11.92 -0.01
C PHE A 73 -4.99 -12.43 -1.44
N PHE A 74 -4.20 -11.66 -2.19
CA PHE A 74 -3.77 -11.97 -3.55
C PHE A 74 -2.25 -11.79 -3.65
N ILE A 75 -1.53 -12.71 -4.32
CA ILE A 75 -0.08 -12.59 -4.50
C ILE A 75 0.25 -12.36 -5.97
N TYR A 76 0.84 -11.20 -6.28
CA TYR A 76 1.40 -10.83 -7.56
C TYR A 76 2.88 -11.21 -7.59
N ARG A 77 3.27 -12.10 -8.52
CA ARG A 77 4.64 -12.59 -8.64
C ARG A 77 5.27 -12.08 -9.92
N PRO A 78 6.42 -11.41 -9.86
CA PRO A 78 7.19 -11.12 -11.06
C PRO A 78 7.69 -12.42 -11.73
N THR A 79 8.07 -12.33 -13.00
CA THR A 79 8.80 -13.44 -13.61
C THR A 79 10.14 -13.64 -12.92
N PRO A 80 10.70 -14.88 -12.91
CA PRO A 80 11.97 -15.15 -12.22
C PRO A 80 13.11 -14.23 -12.65
N GLU A 81 13.13 -13.82 -13.93
CA GLU A 81 14.17 -12.97 -14.51
C GLU A 81 14.13 -11.52 -14.04
N LYS A 82 12.92 -11.06 -13.67
CA LYS A 82 12.71 -9.69 -13.15
C LYS A 82 12.81 -9.61 -11.64
N ASN A 83 12.68 -10.72 -10.93
CA ASN A 83 12.49 -10.74 -9.48
C ASN A 83 13.68 -10.10 -8.74
N THR A 84 13.39 -9.03 -8.01
CA THR A 84 14.37 -8.27 -7.20
C THR A 84 14.60 -8.85 -5.80
N GLY A 85 13.79 -9.79 -5.37
CA GLY A 85 13.75 -10.29 -4.00
C GLY A 85 13.00 -9.38 -3.01
N VAL A 86 12.60 -8.18 -3.41
CA VAL A 86 11.78 -7.28 -2.60
C VAL A 86 10.32 -7.69 -2.66
N SER A 87 9.61 -7.51 -1.55
CA SER A 87 8.17 -7.74 -1.51
C SER A 87 7.41 -6.68 -0.72
N LEU A 88 6.13 -6.50 -1.04
CA LEU A 88 5.24 -5.53 -0.43
C LEU A 88 3.99 -6.21 0.12
N VAL A 89 3.58 -5.86 1.33
CA VAL A 89 2.20 -6.02 1.79
C VAL A 89 1.47 -4.73 1.50
N VAL A 90 0.42 -4.81 0.69
CA VAL A 90 -0.36 -3.67 0.20
C VAL A 90 -1.72 -3.65 0.89
N LEU A 91 -2.03 -2.53 1.54
CA LEU A 91 -3.27 -2.30 2.27
C LEU A 91 -4.10 -1.23 1.56
N PRO A 92 -5.17 -1.60 0.84
CA PRO A 92 -6.04 -0.63 0.19
C PRO A 92 -6.76 0.26 1.20
N GLY A 93 -7.17 1.46 0.79
CA GLY A 93 -7.98 2.37 1.58
C GLY A 93 -9.47 2.06 1.53
N GLY A 94 -10.27 2.98 2.07
CA GLY A 94 -11.73 2.89 2.13
C GLY A 94 -12.32 3.30 3.47
N GLY A 95 -11.59 4.06 4.29
CA GLY A 95 -12.05 4.57 5.59
C GLY A 95 -12.41 3.47 6.59
N TYR A 96 -11.79 2.32 6.47
CA TYR A 96 -12.10 1.10 7.22
C TYR A 96 -13.53 0.53 6.99
N ARG A 97 -14.36 1.21 6.22
CA ARG A 97 -15.70 0.73 5.84
C ARG A 97 -15.66 -0.15 4.61
N ASP A 98 -14.77 0.20 3.70
CA ASP A 98 -14.63 -0.37 2.38
C ASP A 98 -13.18 -0.77 2.11
N ILE A 99 -13.00 -1.60 1.10
CA ILE A 99 -11.70 -1.93 0.49
C ILE A 99 -11.78 -1.58 -1.00
N TRP A 100 -11.04 -0.55 -1.43
CA TRP A 100 -10.90 -0.17 -2.83
C TRP A 100 -9.94 -1.12 -3.55
N LEU A 101 -10.38 -2.39 -3.72
CA LEU A 101 -9.51 -3.53 -4.02
C LEU A 101 -8.80 -3.38 -5.36
N ASP A 102 -9.50 -2.96 -6.43
CA ASP A 102 -8.85 -2.84 -7.74
C ASP A 102 -7.87 -1.67 -7.76
N LYS A 103 -8.36 -0.48 -7.45
CA LYS A 103 -7.63 0.77 -7.60
C LYS A 103 -6.39 0.89 -6.69
N GLU A 104 -6.49 0.42 -5.45
CA GLU A 104 -5.44 0.56 -4.42
C GLU A 104 -4.83 -0.78 -4.01
N GLY A 105 -5.23 -1.86 -4.68
CA GLY A 105 -4.73 -3.21 -4.49
C GLY A 105 -4.24 -3.83 -5.80
N HIS A 106 -5.16 -4.24 -6.67
CA HIS A 106 -4.82 -4.96 -7.91
C HIS A 106 -3.95 -4.12 -8.85
N ASP A 107 -4.27 -2.85 -9.07
CA ASP A 107 -3.46 -1.94 -9.91
C ASP A 107 -2.03 -1.82 -9.38
N ILE A 108 -1.87 -1.76 -8.06
CA ILE A 108 -0.57 -1.68 -7.38
C ILE A 108 0.20 -2.99 -7.55
N GLY A 109 -0.48 -4.13 -7.34
CA GLY A 109 0.10 -5.45 -7.52
C GLY A 109 0.61 -5.68 -8.95
N LEU A 110 -0.22 -5.38 -9.95
CA LEU A 110 0.11 -5.47 -11.38
C LEU A 110 1.28 -4.55 -11.74
N TYR A 111 1.26 -3.29 -11.27
CA TYR A 111 2.31 -2.33 -11.56
C TYR A 111 3.68 -2.77 -11.03
N TYR A 112 3.76 -3.15 -9.75
CA TYR A 112 5.04 -3.53 -9.15
C TYR A 112 5.51 -4.94 -9.56
N GLN A 113 4.60 -5.84 -9.92
CA GLN A 113 4.93 -7.12 -10.54
C GLN A 113 5.78 -6.94 -11.81
N GLU A 114 5.42 -6.00 -12.67
CA GLU A 114 6.19 -5.69 -13.89
C GLU A 114 7.58 -5.13 -13.58
N LEU A 115 7.76 -4.50 -12.42
CA LEU A 115 9.03 -3.94 -11.95
C LEU A 115 9.85 -4.90 -11.08
N GLY A 116 9.43 -6.17 -10.99
CA GLY A 116 10.20 -7.21 -10.31
C GLY A 116 9.95 -7.31 -8.80
N ILE A 117 8.87 -6.71 -8.29
CA ILE A 117 8.52 -6.74 -6.88
C ILE A 117 7.31 -7.65 -6.66
N THR A 118 7.43 -8.60 -5.74
CA THR A 118 6.30 -9.42 -5.30
C THR A 118 5.37 -8.58 -4.43
N SER A 119 4.06 -8.59 -4.70
CA SER A 119 3.08 -7.85 -3.89
C SER A 119 2.01 -8.79 -3.35
N LEU A 120 1.75 -8.72 -2.04
CA LEU A 120 0.64 -9.38 -1.36
C LEU A 120 -0.39 -8.30 -1.01
N VAL A 121 -1.52 -8.31 -1.70
CA VAL A 121 -2.65 -7.38 -1.47
C VAL A 121 -3.59 -7.99 -0.45
N VAL A 122 -3.83 -7.31 0.66
CA VAL A 122 -4.73 -7.79 1.72
C VAL A 122 -6.10 -7.15 1.61
N LYS A 123 -7.13 -7.97 1.45
CA LYS A 123 -8.52 -7.57 1.67
C LYS A 123 -8.84 -7.83 3.14
N TYR A 124 -8.44 -6.89 4.01
CA TYR A 124 -8.58 -7.01 5.47
C TYR A 124 -10.03 -6.83 5.93
N ARG A 125 -10.35 -7.29 7.15
CA ARG A 125 -11.68 -7.11 7.75
C ARG A 125 -12.06 -5.64 7.82
N THR A 126 -13.32 -5.33 7.54
CA THR A 126 -13.83 -3.96 7.54
C THR A 126 -14.75 -3.69 8.72
N ASN A 127 -14.87 -2.43 9.11
CA ASN A 127 -15.84 -1.91 10.07
C ASN A 127 -16.97 -1.20 9.32
N SER A 128 -17.66 -1.96 8.47
CA SER A 128 -18.72 -1.43 7.62
C SER A 128 -19.98 -1.08 8.42
N GLN A 129 -20.73 -0.09 7.92
CA GLN A 129 -21.98 0.31 8.54
C GLN A 129 -23.05 -0.77 8.34
N VAL A 130 -23.68 -1.22 9.41
CA VAL A 130 -24.86 -2.06 9.37
C VAL A 130 -26.06 -1.21 9.80
N GLU A 131 -27.17 -1.32 9.07
CA GLU A 131 -28.38 -0.57 9.38
C GLU A 131 -28.86 -0.88 10.81
N GLY A 132 -29.19 0.17 11.56
CA GLY A 132 -29.66 0.05 12.95
C GLY A 132 -28.60 -0.33 13.99
N LYS A 133 -27.30 -0.45 13.60
CA LYS A 133 -26.19 -0.72 14.53
C LYS A 133 -25.16 0.40 14.49
N GLU A 134 -24.59 0.72 15.63
CA GLU A 134 -23.41 1.59 15.68
C GLU A 134 -22.16 0.83 15.19
N ARG A 135 -21.26 1.54 14.51
CA ARG A 135 -19.95 1.00 14.14
C ARG A 135 -19.11 0.81 15.40
N MET A 136 -18.21 -0.17 15.38
CA MET A 136 -17.21 -0.29 16.43
C MET A 136 -16.39 1.01 16.51
N SER A 137 -15.97 1.38 17.71
CA SER A 137 -14.96 2.43 17.88
C SER A 137 -13.66 2.01 17.18
N LEU A 138 -12.85 2.99 16.78
CA LEU A 138 -11.55 2.70 16.17
C LEU A 138 -10.67 1.87 17.10
N GLU A 139 -10.68 2.18 18.40
CA GLU A 139 -9.95 1.45 19.43
C GLU A 139 -10.31 -0.05 19.49
N THR A 140 -11.59 -0.37 19.37
CA THR A 140 -12.07 -1.77 19.37
C THR A 140 -11.80 -2.50 18.07
N TYR A 141 -11.91 -1.78 16.95
CA TYR A 141 -11.78 -2.36 15.62
C TYR A 141 -10.33 -2.56 15.18
N LEU A 142 -9.49 -1.54 15.39
CA LEU A 142 -8.13 -1.45 14.82
C LEU A 142 -7.24 -2.66 15.13
N PRO A 143 -7.26 -3.26 16.33
CA PRO A 143 -6.49 -4.47 16.60
C PRO A 143 -6.78 -5.63 15.66
N ASN A 144 -8.02 -5.75 15.16
CA ASN A 144 -8.40 -6.80 14.21
C ASN A 144 -7.78 -6.57 12.83
N ALA A 145 -7.82 -5.33 12.33
CA ALA A 145 -7.19 -4.98 11.07
C ALA A 145 -5.66 -5.06 11.13
N ILE A 146 -5.06 -4.67 12.27
CA ILE A 146 -3.62 -4.83 12.52
C ILE A 146 -3.24 -6.32 12.46
N ALA A 147 -4.02 -7.21 13.07
CA ALA A 147 -3.76 -8.65 13.02
C ALA A 147 -3.78 -9.18 11.58
N ASP A 148 -4.75 -8.72 10.76
CA ASP A 148 -4.83 -9.11 9.35
C ASP A 148 -3.63 -8.61 8.54
N ALA A 149 -3.22 -7.36 8.74
CA ALA A 149 -2.05 -6.79 8.07
C ALA A 149 -0.74 -7.50 8.47
N ALA A 150 -0.58 -7.81 9.76
CA ALA A 150 0.56 -8.54 10.31
C ALA A 150 0.65 -9.96 9.74
N GLU A 151 -0.49 -10.63 9.57
CA GLU A 151 -0.53 -11.96 8.94
C GLU A 151 -0.07 -11.91 7.49
N GLY A 152 -0.36 -10.84 6.75
CA GLY A 152 0.19 -10.62 5.41
C GLY A 152 1.73 -10.65 5.39
N ILE A 153 2.38 -9.99 6.36
CA ILE A 153 3.86 -10.04 6.50
C ILE A 153 4.33 -11.46 6.83
N ARG A 154 3.66 -12.14 7.77
CA ARG A 154 4.00 -13.50 8.17
C ARG A 154 3.85 -14.50 7.03
N ILE A 155 2.83 -14.34 6.18
CA ILE A 155 2.62 -15.18 4.98
C ILE A 155 3.81 -15.02 4.03
N LEU A 156 4.22 -13.78 3.70
CA LEU A 156 5.38 -13.55 2.84
C LEU A 156 6.66 -14.15 3.43
N ARG A 157 6.88 -14.03 4.74
CA ARG A 157 8.04 -14.65 5.41
C ARG A 157 8.03 -16.16 5.35
N ARG A 158 6.89 -16.80 5.62
CA ARG A 158 6.77 -18.26 5.55
C ARG A 158 6.97 -18.79 4.13
N GLN A 159 6.51 -18.05 3.13
CA GLN A 159 6.59 -18.42 1.72
C GLN A 159 7.83 -17.83 1.01
N ALA A 160 8.76 -17.21 1.73
CA ALA A 160 9.87 -16.47 1.14
C ALA A 160 10.69 -17.32 0.14
N LYS A 161 10.97 -18.58 0.47
CA LYS A 161 11.69 -19.50 -0.42
C LYS A 161 10.91 -19.80 -1.70
N ASP A 162 9.62 -20.08 -1.61
CA ASP A 162 8.77 -20.46 -2.74
C ASP A 162 8.46 -19.25 -3.65
N LEU A 163 8.46 -18.05 -3.06
CA LEU A 163 8.28 -16.78 -3.76
C LEU A 163 9.61 -16.22 -4.30
N ASN A 164 10.75 -16.80 -3.92
CA ASN A 164 12.08 -16.28 -4.22
C ASN A 164 12.25 -14.82 -3.80
N ILE A 165 11.84 -14.49 -2.57
CA ILE A 165 11.98 -13.16 -1.95
C ILE A 165 12.92 -13.22 -0.75
N ASP A 166 13.51 -12.08 -0.41
CA ASP A 166 14.29 -11.93 0.82
C ASP A 166 13.34 -11.58 1.99
N PRO A 167 13.22 -12.44 3.03
CA PRO A 167 12.37 -12.16 4.18
C PRO A 167 12.77 -10.92 4.99
N LYS A 168 13.95 -10.35 4.73
CA LYS A 168 14.44 -9.10 5.30
C LYS A 168 14.09 -7.87 4.46
N LYS A 169 13.50 -8.06 3.27
CA LYS A 169 13.13 -6.99 2.33
C LYS A 169 11.61 -6.96 2.09
N ILE A 170 10.83 -7.17 3.15
CA ILE A 170 9.36 -7.10 3.11
C ILE A 170 8.94 -5.71 3.58
N GLY A 171 8.37 -4.91 2.67
CA GLY A 171 7.75 -3.63 2.98
C GLY A 171 6.27 -3.76 3.33
N LEU A 172 5.78 -2.80 4.09
CA LEU A 172 4.35 -2.67 4.42
C LEU A 172 3.89 -1.27 4.04
N GLY A 173 2.75 -1.16 3.41
CA GLY A 173 2.19 0.16 3.17
C GLY A 173 0.79 0.09 2.60
N GLY A 174 0.26 1.27 2.31
CA GLY A 174 -1.09 1.35 1.81
C GLY A 174 -1.56 2.78 1.61
N PHE A 175 -2.85 2.87 1.37
CA PHE A 175 -3.53 4.05 0.85
C PHE A 175 -4.57 4.54 1.85
N SER A 176 -4.62 5.84 2.14
CA SER A 176 -5.66 6.42 3.01
C SER A 176 -5.74 5.69 4.37
N ALA A 177 -6.86 5.06 4.71
CA ALA A 177 -7.02 4.23 5.90
C ALA A 177 -6.06 3.02 5.93
N GLY A 178 -5.69 2.44 4.75
CA GLY A 178 -4.65 1.41 4.66
C GLY A 178 -3.26 1.94 5.01
N GLY A 179 -2.97 3.20 4.67
CA GLY A 179 -1.76 3.89 5.11
C GLY A 179 -1.74 4.13 6.64
N HIS A 180 -2.87 4.53 7.21
CA HIS A 180 -3.05 4.60 8.67
C HIS A 180 -2.81 3.23 9.33
N LEU A 181 -3.39 2.16 8.77
CA LEU A 181 -3.23 0.80 9.26
C LEU A 181 -1.75 0.36 9.24
N ALA A 182 -1.02 0.72 8.18
CA ALA A 182 0.41 0.43 8.08
C ALA A 182 1.20 1.14 9.19
N ILE A 183 0.91 2.41 9.47
CA ILE A 183 1.54 3.15 10.57
C ILE A 183 1.18 2.50 11.91
N ALA A 184 -0.10 2.21 12.15
CA ALA A 184 -0.57 1.61 13.40
C ALA A 184 0.10 0.25 13.67
N LEU A 185 0.30 -0.58 12.63
CA LEU A 185 1.02 -1.84 12.77
C LEU A 185 2.49 -1.61 13.15
N CYS A 186 3.18 -0.67 12.47
CA CYS A 186 4.58 -0.37 12.77
C CYS A 186 4.77 0.17 14.20
N LEU A 187 3.77 0.85 14.77
CA LEU A 187 3.76 1.32 16.15
C LEU A 187 3.41 0.21 17.17
N ALA A 188 2.75 -0.87 16.71
CA ALA A 188 2.33 -1.97 17.58
C ALA A 188 3.48 -2.92 17.93
N ASP A 189 3.42 -3.52 19.13
CA ASP A 189 4.38 -4.54 19.58
C ASP A 189 3.88 -5.93 19.24
N LEU A 190 4.18 -6.38 18.03
CA LEU A 190 3.71 -7.66 17.51
C LEU A 190 4.82 -8.72 17.38
N GLY A 191 6.04 -8.38 17.80
CA GLY A 191 7.23 -9.21 17.60
C GLY A 191 7.86 -9.03 16.22
N ASP A 192 9.12 -9.49 16.08
CA ASP A 192 9.96 -9.28 14.89
C ASP A 192 9.38 -9.95 13.63
N ASP A 193 8.55 -10.98 13.79
CA ASP A 193 7.95 -11.72 12.70
C ASP A 193 6.86 -10.92 11.95
N ALA A 194 6.36 -9.84 12.56
CA ALA A 194 5.37 -8.93 11.97
C ALA A 194 5.93 -7.55 11.62
N GLN A 195 7.20 -7.25 11.91
CA GLN A 195 7.79 -5.94 11.62
C GLN A 195 8.26 -5.86 10.15
N PRO A 196 7.86 -4.83 9.38
CA PRO A 196 8.35 -4.65 8.03
C PRO A 196 9.75 -4.05 8.00
N ALA A 197 10.48 -4.24 6.88
CA ALA A 197 11.79 -3.65 6.67
C ALA A 197 11.72 -2.16 6.29
N PHE A 198 10.61 -1.73 5.69
CA PHE A 198 10.32 -0.35 5.29
C PHE A 198 8.82 -0.14 5.15
N SER A 199 8.39 1.12 5.11
CA SER A 199 7.00 1.45 4.85
C SER A 199 6.83 2.37 3.64
N PHE A 200 5.66 2.27 2.95
CA PHE A 200 5.23 3.18 1.90
C PHE A 200 3.79 3.64 2.16
N LEU A 201 3.59 4.94 2.24
CA LEU A 201 2.39 5.54 2.80
C LEU A 201 1.83 6.55 1.80
N ILE A 202 0.73 6.22 1.15
CA ILE A 202 0.16 7.02 0.07
C ILE A 202 -1.11 7.70 0.56
N TYR A 203 -1.08 9.03 0.64
CA TYR A 203 -2.12 9.88 1.26
C TYR A 203 -2.69 9.25 2.55
N PRO A 204 -1.81 8.86 3.51
CA PRO A 204 -2.26 8.16 4.70
C PRO A 204 -3.18 9.03 5.56
N TRP A 205 -4.19 8.41 6.17
CA TRP A 205 -5.02 9.09 7.16
C TRP A 205 -4.25 9.20 8.49
N ILE A 206 -3.80 10.40 8.86
CA ILE A 206 -3.00 10.64 10.07
C ILE A 206 -3.75 11.65 10.94
N GLN A 207 -4.78 11.21 11.65
CA GLN A 207 -5.62 12.09 12.46
C GLN A 207 -5.98 11.51 13.83
N GLU A 208 -6.21 10.19 13.94
CA GLU A 208 -6.70 9.56 15.17
C GLU A 208 -5.98 8.22 15.44
N GLY A 209 -5.89 7.85 16.72
CA GLY A 209 -5.47 6.52 17.14
C GLY A 209 -3.99 6.17 16.94
N LEU A 210 -3.13 7.15 16.62
CA LEU A 210 -1.68 6.97 16.47
C LEU A 210 -0.95 7.68 17.60
N ASP A 211 -0.18 6.93 18.37
CA ASP A 211 0.67 7.46 19.44
C ASP A 211 2.14 7.52 18.98
N PHE A 212 2.59 8.69 18.56
CA PHE A 212 3.96 8.91 18.08
C PHE A 212 4.99 8.98 19.21
N GLU A 213 4.58 9.09 20.49
CA GLU A 213 5.52 8.99 21.61
C GLU A 213 6.26 7.64 21.63
N ILE A 214 5.65 6.60 21.04
CA ILE A 214 6.25 5.28 20.87
C ILE A 214 7.55 5.32 20.08
N LEU A 215 7.71 6.26 19.12
CA LEU A 215 8.92 6.44 18.32
C LEU A 215 10.17 6.74 19.17
N LYS A 216 9.99 7.30 20.37
CA LYS A 216 11.09 7.58 21.31
C LYS A 216 11.67 6.31 21.96
N SER A 217 10.92 5.22 21.95
CA SER A 217 11.26 3.98 22.64
C SER A 217 11.42 2.76 21.74
N ARG A 218 10.94 2.84 20.51
CA ARG A 218 10.95 1.75 19.54
C ARG A 218 11.43 2.19 18.17
N PRO A 219 12.16 1.33 17.44
CA PRO A 219 12.51 1.62 16.06
C PRO A 219 11.26 1.62 15.18
N PHE A 220 11.19 2.58 14.28
CA PHE A 220 10.20 2.63 13.19
C PHE A 220 10.93 2.36 11.87
N PRO A 221 10.32 1.64 10.90
CA PRO A 221 10.98 1.35 9.64
C PRO A 221 11.19 2.61 8.79
N PRO A 222 12.24 2.67 7.97
CA PRO A 222 12.38 3.71 6.94
C PRO A 222 11.11 3.88 6.14
N SER A 223 10.73 5.13 5.81
CA SER A 223 9.39 5.44 5.31
C SER A 223 9.40 6.31 4.06
N PHE A 224 8.62 5.92 3.07
CA PHE A 224 8.32 6.71 1.88
C PHE A 224 6.89 7.21 1.95
N ILE A 225 6.68 8.54 1.93
CA ILE A 225 5.39 9.18 2.16
C ILE A 225 5.02 10.03 0.95
N VAL A 226 3.77 9.90 0.48
CA VAL A 226 3.25 10.68 -0.65
C VAL A 226 1.90 11.26 -0.30
N VAL A 227 1.69 12.54 -0.60
CA VAL A 227 0.40 13.20 -0.40
C VAL A 227 0.17 14.28 -1.45
N GLY A 228 -1.09 14.53 -1.80
CA GLY A 228 -1.50 15.68 -2.61
C GLY A 228 -1.82 16.87 -1.74
N GLN A 229 -1.27 18.04 -2.03
CA GLN A 229 -1.59 19.27 -1.31
C GLN A 229 -3.09 19.63 -1.30
N PRO A 230 -3.86 19.41 -2.40
CA PRO A 230 -5.29 19.72 -2.42
C PRO A 230 -6.17 18.69 -1.70
N ASP A 231 -5.60 17.58 -1.17
CA ASP A 231 -6.35 16.55 -0.46
C ASP A 231 -7.04 17.12 0.79
N LYS A 232 -8.38 17.05 0.79
CA LYS A 232 -9.21 17.56 1.90
C LYS A 232 -9.65 16.44 2.86
N LEU A 233 -9.52 15.19 2.43
CA LEU A 233 -9.93 14.04 3.24
C LEU A 233 -8.82 13.62 4.20
N THR A 234 -7.57 13.61 3.70
CA THR A 234 -6.36 13.39 4.48
C THR A 234 -5.40 14.57 4.25
N PRO A 235 -5.64 15.70 4.95
CA PRO A 235 -4.88 16.91 4.74
C PRO A 235 -3.37 16.71 4.93
N VAL A 236 -2.58 17.42 4.14
CA VAL A 236 -1.12 17.36 4.15
C VAL A 236 -0.51 17.58 5.53
N ASP A 237 -1.19 18.33 6.40
CA ASP A 237 -0.71 18.67 7.75
C ASP A 237 -0.40 17.41 8.58
N GLY A 238 -1.21 16.34 8.47
CA GLY A 238 -0.95 15.09 9.13
C GLY A 238 0.37 14.44 8.67
N CYS A 239 0.63 14.43 7.36
CA CYS A 239 1.88 13.91 6.80
C CYS A 239 3.09 14.76 7.21
N LEU A 240 2.96 16.08 7.27
CA LEU A 240 4.02 16.99 7.74
C LEU A 240 4.35 16.76 9.22
N LEU A 241 3.32 16.59 10.06
CA LEU A 241 3.49 16.26 11.46
C LEU A 241 4.25 14.94 11.61
N PHE A 242 3.76 13.88 10.98
CA PHE A 242 4.36 12.55 11.08
C PHE A 242 5.80 12.51 10.54
N TYR A 243 6.07 13.17 9.41
CA TYR A 243 7.42 13.30 8.89
C TYR A 243 8.35 14.02 9.87
N GLY A 244 7.86 15.07 10.54
CA GLY A 244 8.60 15.76 11.62
C GLY A 244 8.96 14.82 12.76
N GLU A 245 8.00 14.03 13.25
CA GLU A 245 8.23 13.01 14.28
C GLU A 245 9.27 11.96 13.86
N LEU A 246 9.23 11.49 12.60
CA LEU A 246 10.25 10.56 12.08
C LEU A 246 11.64 11.20 12.07
N CYS A 247 11.75 12.45 11.63
CA CYS A 247 13.02 13.20 11.62
C CYS A 247 13.59 13.40 13.03
N GLU A 248 12.76 13.80 14.00
CA GLU A 248 13.16 14.00 15.40
C GLU A 248 13.69 12.70 16.02
N ASN A 249 13.08 11.56 15.65
CA ASN A 249 13.48 10.23 16.11
C ASN A 249 14.55 9.56 15.22
N LYS A 250 15.13 10.31 14.24
CA LYS A 250 16.20 9.85 13.34
C LYS A 250 15.83 8.63 12.48
N VAL A 251 14.55 8.48 12.17
CA VAL A 251 14.06 7.48 11.24
C VAL A 251 14.27 7.99 9.81
N PRO A 252 14.95 7.25 8.93
CA PRO A 252 15.07 7.64 7.52
C PRO A 252 13.70 7.76 6.87
N ALA A 253 13.40 8.90 6.26
CA ALA A 253 12.11 9.11 5.61
C ALA A 253 12.21 10.09 4.45
N GLU A 254 11.37 9.88 3.43
CA GLU A 254 11.09 10.84 2.37
C GLU A 254 9.61 11.23 2.35
N LEU A 255 9.33 12.53 2.16
CA LEU A 255 7.99 13.06 2.01
C LEU A 255 7.86 13.79 0.67
N HIS A 256 6.94 13.33 -0.17
CA HIS A 256 6.61 13.93 -1.46
C HIS A 256 5.23 14.59 -1.41
N VAL A 257 5.21 15.92 -1.49
CA VAL A 257 3.97 16.70 -1.53
C VAL A 257 3.75 17.19 -2.95
N TYR A 258 2.71 16.69 -3.60
CA TYR A 258 2.35 17.08 -4.96
C TYR A 258 1.31 18.19 -4.97
N GLY A 259 1.53 19.23 -5.77
CA GLY A 259 0.57 20.34 -5.93
C GLY A 259 -0.73 19.97 -6.66
N LYS A 260 -0.80 18.75 -7.20
CA LYS A 260 -1.96 18.13 -7.84
C LYS A 260 -2.13 16.71 -7.32
N GLY A 261 -3.36 16.24 -7.27
CA GLY A 261 -3.75 14.94 -6.73
C GLY A 261 -4.69 15.13 -5.55
N ASP A 262 -5.99 15.07 -5.82
CA ASP A 262 -7.02 14.98 -4.78
C ASP A 262 -6.95 13.60 -4.12
N HIS A 263 -7.69 13.41 -3.03
CA HIS A 263 -7.70 12.13 -2.33
C HIS A 263 -7.99 10.94 -3.26
N GLY A 264 -7.28 9.84 -3.05
CA GLY A 264 -7.53 8.60 -3.79
C GLY A 264 -6.95 8.60 -5.21
N PHE A 265 -5.86 9.28 -5.50
CA PHE A 265 -5.24 9.29 -6.83
C PHE A 265 -4.58 7.96 -7.23
N SER A 266 -4.37 7.00 -6.29
CA SER A 266 -3.73 5.70 -6.56
C SER A 266 -2.42 5.85 -7.36
N LEU A 267 -2.25 5.13 -8.48
CA LEU A 267 -1.11 5.29 -9.40
C LEU A 267 -1.12 6.61 -10.18
N ALA A 268 -2.20 7.40 -10.09
CA ALA A 268 -2.40 8.65 -10.82
C ALA A 268 -2.28 8.54 -12.36
N HIS A 269 -2.44 7.34 -12.92
CA HIS A 269 -2.29 7.11 -14.37
C HIS A 269 -3.20 8.01 -15.21
N GLY A 270 -2.64 8.55 -16.31
CA GLY A 270 -3.37 9.32 -17.31
C GLY A 270 -3.83 10.70 -16.87
N THR A 271 -3.40 11.18 -15.69
CA THR A 271 -3.75 12.52 -15.20
C THR A 271 -2.94 13.64 -15.86
N GLY A 272 -1.77 13.31 -16.43
CA GLY A 272 -0.82 14.28 -16.98
C GLY A 272 -0.14 15.12 -15.91
N HIS A 273 -0.29 14.76 -14.63
CA HIS A 273 0.28 15.49 -13.51
C HIS A 273 1.57 14.86 -12.99
N SER A 274 2.40 15.66 -12.31
CA SER A 274 3.64 15.17 -11.69
C SER A 274 3.40 14.05 -10.68
N THR A 275 2.20 13.94 -10.13
CA THR A 275 1.78 12.88 -9.23
C THR A 275 1.94 11.48 -9.83
N GLU A 276 1.85 11.33 -11.17
CA GLU A 276 2.11 10.04 -11.87
C GLU A 276 3.54 9.50 -11.65
N LYS A 277 4.45 10.33 -11.17
CA LYS A 277 5.84 9.93 -10.97
C LYS A 277 6.10 9.21 -9.64
N TRP A 278 5.17 9.30 -8.68
CA TRP A 278 5.43 8.74 -7.36
C TRP A 278 5.76 7.24 -7.38
N PRO A 279 5.13 6.39 -8.24
CA PRO A 279 5.46 4.96 -8.21
C PRO A 279 6.89 4.66 -8.67
N SER A 280 7.41 5.44 -9.65
CA SER A 280 8.81 5.34 -10.07
C SER A 280 9.77 5.95 -9.07
N THR A 281 9.39 7.04 -8.40
CA THR A 281 10.18 7.65 -7.33
C THR A 281 10.33 6.70 -6.15
N PHE A 282 9.31 5.92 -5.82
CA PHE A 282 9.42 4.87 -4.81
C PHE A 282 10.45 3.78 -5.19
N ILE A 283 10.56 3.41 -6.45
CA ILE A 283 11.59 2.49 -6.92
C ILE A 283 13.00 3.10 -6.77
N ASP A 284 13.15 4.40 -7.07
CA ASP A 284 14.44 5.09 -6.89
C ASP A 284 14.80 5.14 -5.39
N TRP A 285 13.83 5.45 -4.53
CA TRP A 285 14.01 5.40 -3.08
C TRP A 285 14.41 4.00 -2.57
N LEU A 286 13.81 2.91 -3.10
CA LEU A 286 14.21 1.55 -2.74
C LEU A 286 15.66 1.22 -3.14
N ARG A 287 16.16 1.84 -4.22
CA ARG A 287 17.57 1.71 -4.61
C ARG A 287 18.49 2.49 -3.67
N ASP A 288 18.12 3.71 -3.30
CA ASP A 288 18.87 4.54 -2.35
C ASP A 288 18.92 3.89 -0.97
N MET A 289 17.88 3.14 -0.59
CA MET A 289 17.83 2.33 0.61
C MET A 289 18.50 0.93 0.48
N GLU A 290 19.18 0.63 -0.64
CA GLU A 290 19.83 -0.64 -0.94
C GLU A 290 18.90 -1.88 -0.88
N MET A 291 17.59 -1.66 -1.02
CA MET A 291 16.60 -2.75 -1.08
C MET A 291 16.62 -3.43 -2.46
N ILE A 292 16.85 -2.69 -3.52
CA ILE A 292 16.97 -3.18 -4.89
C ILE A 292 18.40 -2.87 -5.37
N GLU A 293 19.03 -3.82 -6.05
CA GLU A 293 20.34 -3.60 -6.65
C GLU A 293 20.28 -2.42 -7.63
N SER A 294 21.26 -1.54 -7.53
CA SER A 294 21.48 -0.50 -8.53
C SER A 294 21.78 -1.20 -9.86
N GLY A 295 20.90 -1.03 -10.86
CA GLY A 295 21.19 -1.52 -12.20
C GLY A 295 22.57 -1.05 -12.66
N PRO A 296 23.22 -1.71 -13.65
CA PRO A 296 24.55 -1.36 -14.10
C PRO A 296 24.62 0.14 -14.36
N GLY A 297 25.49 0.80 -13.59
CA GLY A 297 25.56 2.25 -13.47
C GLY A 297 25.57 2.94 -14.84
N LYS A 298 24.74 3.96 -14.96
CA LYS A 298 24.98 5.02 -15.93
C LYS A 298 26.23 5.78 -15.44
N GLY A 299 27.40 5.27 -15.85
CA GLY A 299 28.65 6.00 -15.73
C GLY A 299 28.68 7.23 -16.63
#